data_c3e1d4122f5122a79344843b749b7b6c
#
_entry.id   c3e1d4122f5122a79344843b749b7b6c
#
_cell.length_a   1.000
_cell.length_b   1.000
_cell.length_c   1.000
_cell.angle_alpha   90.00
_cell.angle_beta   90.00
_cell.angle_gamma   90.00
#
_symmetry.space_group_name_H-M   'P 1'
#
loop_
_entity.id
_entity.type
_entity.pdbx_description
1 polymer ?
#
loop_
_entity_poly.entity_id
_entity_poly.type
_entity_poly.pdbx_seq_one_letter_code
_entity_poly.pdbx_strand_id
1 'polypeptide(L)'
;TITKAANLMMENGAKSVRALASHAIMSDPASQRIEECALSEIMFTDSIPFTKKCSKVTIISIASLFADTIRRVHNNESISSQYLIK
;
A
#
# COMPACT_ATOMS: atom_id res chain seq x y z
N THR A 1 6.16 12.88 -5.83
CA THR A 1 7.53 12.36 -5.61
C THR A 1 7.67 10.89 -5.99
N ILE A 2 6.69 10.03 -5.63
CA ILE A 2 6.77 8.61 -5.99
C ILE A 2 6.72 8.39 -7.50
N THR A 3 5.96 9.21 -8.22
CA THR A 3 5.88 9.12 -9.68
C THR A 3 7.20 9.51 -10.33
N LYS A 4 7.87 10.52 -9.80
CA LYS A 4 9.20 10.93 -10.28
C LYS A 4 10.23 9.85 -10.00
N ALA A 5 10.19 9.24 -8.83
CA ALA A 5 11.10 8.15 -8.48
C ALA A 5 10.90 6.94 -9.39
N ALA A 6 9.67 6.58 -9.69
CA ALA A 6 9.36 5.46 -10.59
C ALA A 6 9.89 5.72 -12.00
N ASN A 7 9.67 6.91 -12.53
CA ASN A 7 10.16 7.28 -13.85
C ASN A 7 11.68 7.25 -13.90
N LEU A 8 12.34 7.77 -12.85
CA LEU A 8 13.79 7.77 -12.77
C LEU A 8 14.36 6.35 -12.75
N MET A 9 13.74 5.45 -11.99
CA MET A 9 14.17 4.05 -11.94
C MET A 9 14.05 3.36 -13.31
N MET A 10 12.96 3.62 -14.03
CA MET A 10 12.79 3.07 -15.38
C MET A 10 13.83 3.60 -16.36
N GLU A 11 14.16 4.90 -16.26
CA GLU A 11 15.21 5.51 -17.08
C GLU A 11 16.59 4.89 -16.82
N ASN A 12 16.79 4.37 -15.61
CA ASN A 12 18.06 3.74 -15.22
C ASN A 12 18.07 2.22 -15.36
N GLY A 13 17.14 1.67 -16.11
CA GLY A 13 17.19 0.27 -16.54
C GLY A 13 16.33 -0.69 -15.73
N ALA A 14 15.46 -0.22 -14.84
CA ALA A 14 14.53 -1.11 -14.14
C ALA A 14 13.54 -1.73 -15.13
N LYS A 15 13.22 -3.01 -14.95
CA LYS A 15 12.24 -3.71 -15.79
C LYS A 15 10.82 -3.33 -15.42
N SER A 16 10.57 -3.11 -14.13
CA SER A 16 9.28 -2.67 -13.63
C SER A 16 9.49 -1.99 -12.27
N VAL A 17 8.55 -1.14 -11.88
CA VAL A 17 8.57 -0.48 -10.56
C VAL A 17 7.21 -0.68 -9.92
N ARG A 18 7.21 -1.14 -8.69
CA ARG A 18 6.01 -1.28 -7.87
C ARG A 18 6.21 -0.52 -6.56
N ALA A 19 5.12 -0.05 -5.99
CA ALA A 19 5.16 0.68 -4.74
C ALA A 19 4.24 0.03 -3.72
N LEU A 20 4.57 0.21 -2.45
CA LEU A 20 3.79 -0.31 -1.33
C LEU A 20 3.75 0.75 -0.25
N ALA A 21 2.57 1.04 0.27
CA ALA A 21 2.39 2.00 1.35
C ALA A 21 1.27 1.56 2.29
N SER A 22 1.36 1.93 3.56
CA SER A 22 0.37 1.55 4.55
C SER A 22 -0.95 2.28 4.36
N HIS A 23 -0.92 3.57 4.01
CA HIS A 23 -2.11 4.41 3.97
C HIS A 23 -2.31 5.02 2.59
N ALA A 24 -3.54 4.93 2.09
CA ALA A 24 -3.91 5.50 0.79
C ALA A 24 -4.35 6.95 0.96
N ILE A 25 -3.40 7.86 1.22
CA ILE A 25 -3.66 9.29 1.26
C ILE A 25 -3.36 9.87 -0.12
N MET A 26 -4.38 9.94 -0.96
CA MET A 26 -4.23 10.43 -2.32
C MET A 26 -5.17 11.61 -2.54
N SER A 27 -4.58 12.78 -2.73
CA SER A 27 -5.32 13.98 -3.12
C SER A 27 -5.40 14.06 -4.66
N ASP A 28 -6.37 14.81 -5.16
CA ASP A 28 -6.36 15.16 -6.58
C ASP A 28 -5.17 16.08 -6.87
N PRO A 29 -4.37 15.86 -7.90
CA PRO A 29 -4.51 14.90 -9.01
C PRO A 29 -3.64 13.63 -8.85
N ALA A 30 -3.40 13.14 -7.64
CA ALA A 30 -2.48 12.02 -7.40
C ALA A 30 -2.86 10.76 -8.19
N SER A 31 -4.16 10.42 -8.27
CA SER A 31 -4.63 9.25 -9.01
C SER A 31 -4.22 9.33 -10.49
N GLN A 32 -4.40 10.51 -11.10
CA GLN A 32 -4.04 10.71 -12.49
C GLN A 32 -2.54 10.62 -12.70
N ARG A 33 -1.76 11.18 -11.80
CA ARG A 33 -0.30 11.10 -11.88
C ARG A 33 0.20 9.67 -11.81
N ILE A 34 -0.41 8.84 -10.96
CA ILE A 34 -0.06 7.42 -10.84
C ILE A 34 -0.44 6.66 -12.10
N GLU A 35 -1.63 6.93 -12.68
CA GLU A 35 -2.03 6.30 -13.93
C GLU A 35 -1.07 6.59 -15.07
N GLU A 36 -0.54 7.79 -15.12
CA GLU A 36 0.32 8.26 -16.22
C GLU A 36 1.80 7.96 -16.01
N CYS A 37 2.21 7.52 -14.82
CA CYS A 37 3.62 7.29 -14.53
C CYS A 37 4.06 5.88 -14.87
N ALA A 38 5.35 5.59 -14.66
CA ALA A 38 5.96 4.31 -14.99
C ALA A 38 5.69 3.20 -13.96
N LEU A 39 4.96 3.49 -12.88
CA LEU A 39 4.58 2.45 -11.91
C LEU A 39 3.72 1.38 -12.56
N SER A 40 4.06 0.12 -12.31
CA SER A 40 3.22 -1.01 -12.72
C SER A 40 2.05 -1.20 -11.77
N GLU A 41 2.29 -1.02 -10.49
CA GLU A 41 1.29 -1.23 -9.44
C GLU A 41 1.68 -0.45 -8.19
N ILE A 42 0.68 0.04 -7.47
CA ILE A 42 0.87 0.57 -6.12
C ILE A 42 -0.15 -0.12 -5.20
N MET A 43 0.33 -0.63 -4.06
CA MET A 43 -0.48 -1.35 -3.10
C MET A 43 -0.63 -0.57 -1.82
N PHE A 44 -1.86 -0.49 -1.33
CA PHE A 44 -2.18 0.12 -0.03
C PHE A 44 -2.94 -0.87 0.84
N THR A 45 -2.93 -0.64 2.15
CA THR A 45 -3.85 -1.33 3.04
C THR A 45 -5.21 -0.61 3.03
N ASP A 46 -6.21 -1.23 3.65
CA ASP A 46 -7.54 -0.64 3.77
C ASP A 46 -7.71 0.22 5.04
N SER A 47 -6.60 0.65 5.64
CA SER A 47 -6.61 1.52 6.82
C SER A 47 -7.30 2.87 6.58
N ILE A 48 -7.24 3.37 5.34
CA ILE A 48 -7.96 4.56 4.88
C ILE A 48 -8.77 4.18 3.66
N PRO A 49 -10.08 4.48 3.63
CA PRO A 49 -10.91 4.15 2.46
C PRO A 49 -10.37 4.78 1.18
N PHE A 50 -10.27 4.00 0.12
CA PHE A 50 -9.85 4.46 -1.18
C PHE A 50 -11.07 4.51 -2.09
N THR A 51 -11.50 5.73 -2.43
CA THR A 51 -12.73 5.96 -3.21
C THR A 51 -12.47 6.41 -4.64
N LYS A 52 -11.23 6.65 -5.00
CA LYS A 52 -10.86 7.12 -6.34
C LYS A 52 -10.59 5.95 -7.27
N LYS A 53 -10.83 6.15 -8.56
CA LYS A 53 -10.55 5.12 -9.55
C LYS A 53 -9.10 5.24 -10.03
N CYS A 54 -8.36 4.14 -9.94
CA CYS A 54 -7.02 4.05 -10.48
C CYS A 54 -6.72 2.57 -10.75
N SER A 55 -6.46 2.23 -12.00
CA SER A 55 -6.25 0.84 -12.40
C SER A 55 -4.99 0.21 -11.81
N LYS A 56 -4.04 1.03 -11.39
CA LYS A 56 -2.76 0.56 -10.83
C LYS A 56 -2.81 0.33 -9.33
N VAL A 57 -3.90 0.71 -8.66
CA VAL A 57 -4.04 0.58 -7.21
C VAL A 57 -4.64 -0.78 -6.85
N THR A 58 -3.97 -1.47 -5.93
CA THR A 58 -4.44 -2.71 -5.31
C THR A 58 -4.59 -2.48 -3.82
N ILE A 59 -5.72 -2.84 -3.26
CA ILE A 59 -6.00 -2.68 -1.82
C ILE A 59 -5.86 -4.04 -1.15
N ILE A 60 -5.06 -4.08 -0.09
CA ILE A 60 -4.85 -5.28 0.73
C ILE A 60 -5.57 -5.06 2.05
N SER A 61 -6.50 -5.94 2.39
CA SER A 61 -7.23 -5.84 3.65
C SER A 61 -6.36 -6.26 4.82
N ILE A 62 -6.38 -5.45 5.88
CA ILE A 62 -5.74 -5.76 7.16
C ILE A 62 -6.77 -6.04 8.26
N ALA A 63 -8.03 -6.20 7.89
CA ALA A 63 -9.12 -6.40 8.84
C ALA A 63 -8.93 -7.63 9.70
N SER A 64 -8.50 -8.76 9.12
CA SER A 64 -8.27 -10.01 9.87
C SER A 64 -7.12 -9.87 10.86
N LEU A 65 -6.05 -9.16 10.48
CA LEU A 65 -4.92 -8.90 11.37
C LEU A 65 -5.36 -8.06 12.56
N PHE A 66 -6.11 -7.00 12.33
CA PHE A 66 -6.62 -6.13 13.39
C PHE A 66 -7.61 -6.87 14.29
N ALA A 67 -8.48 -7.70 13.72
CA ALA A 67 -9.42 -8.51 14.49
C ALA A 67 -8.67 -9.48 15.43
N ASP A 68 -7.62 -10.12 14.93
CA ASP A 68 -6.79 -11.01 15.73
C ASP A 68 -6.08 -10.25 16.86
N THR A 69 -5.56 -9.06 16.57
CA THR A 69 -4.90 -8.21 17.55
C THR A 69 -5.88 -7.78 18.64
N ILE A 70 -7.08 -7.36 18.27
CA ILE A 70 -8.11 -6.98 19.23
C ILE A 70 -8.47 -8.15 20.14
N ARG A 71 -8.64 -9.33 19.57
CA ARG A 71 -8.93 -10.55 20.33
C ARG A 71 -7.82 -10.87 21.34
N ARG A 72 -6.58 -10.78 20.91
CA ARG A 72 -5.41 -11.06 21.77
C ARG A 72 -5.31 -10.06 22.91
N VAL A 73 -5.49 -8.78 22.64
CA VAL A 73 -5.47 -7.75 23.68
C VAL A 73 -6.60 -7.96 24.68
N HIS A 74 -7.80 -8.27 24.19
CA HIS A 74 -8.96 -8.54 25.05
C HIS A 74 -8.72 -9.73 25.98
N ASN A 75 -8.03 -10.76 25.49
CA ASN A 75 -7.73 -11.99 26.25
C ASN A 75 -6.39 -11.95 26.99
N ASN A 76 -5.72 -10.80 27.05
CA ASN A 76 -4.41 -10.61 27.67
C ASN A 76 -3.33 -11.52 27.05
N GLU A 77 -3.46 -11.83 25.77
CA GLU A 77 -2.47 -12.63 25.03
C GLU A 77 -1.41 -11.73 24.39
N SER A 78 -0.24 -12.29 24.12
CA SER A 78 0.83 -11.57 23.44
C SER A 78 0.50 -11.34 21.98
N ILE A 79 0.86 -10.18 21.47
CA ILE A 79 0.75 -9.85 20.04
C ILE A 79 2.11 -9.88 19.34
N SER A 80 3.20 -10.11 20.07
CA SER A 80 4.54 -10.06 19.50
C SER A 80 4.75 -11.07 18.37
N SER A 81 4.09 -12.22 18.42
CA SER A 81 4.17 -13.25 17.37
C SER A 81 3.62 -12.78 16.02
N GLN A 82 2.77 -11.75 16.01
CA GLN A 82 2.23 -11.18 14.77
C GLN A 82 3.28 -10.43 13.95
N TYR A 83 4.38 -10.04 14.58
CA TYR A 83 5.45 -9.28 13.94
C TYR A 83 6.64 -10.15 13.53
N LEU A 84 6.54 -11.46 13.71
CA LEU A 84 7.62 -12.36 13.29
C LEU A 84 7.54 -12.58 11.79
N ILE A 85 8.63 -12.28 11.11
CA ILE A 85 8.78 -12.56 9.69
C ILE A 85 9.44 -13.93 9.56
N LYS A 86 8.72 -14.85 8.96
CA LYS A 86 9.22 -16.21 8.73
C LYS A 86 9.73 -16.39 7.32
#